data_cb3ff6b45999cce20a624e4bcdf88518
#
_entry.id   cb3ff6b45999cce20a624e4bcdf88518
#
_cell.length_a   1.000
_cell.length_b   1.000
_cell.length_c   1.000
_cell.angle_alpha   90.00
_cell.angle_beta   90.00
_cell.angle_gamma   90.00
#
_symmetry.space_group_name_H-M   'P 1'
#
loop_
_entity.id
_entity.type
_entity.pdbx_description
1 polymer ?
#
loop_
_entity_poly.entity_id
_entity_poly.type
_entity_poly.pdbx_seq_one_letter_code
_entity_poly.pdbx_strand_id
1 'polypeptide(L)'
;RRIAPSDAAYDLIHRHCVIVARIARALARRQNALFTRRCTLPQDAAELAGRGGSPASGTEGEAQHVVPPSDGVTGGKVPPRLIDEHLVVIGGLLHDIGTYRVLKHDGTDGEPLQFNGPEYIKHGILGYEYLLEQGVAEEIAQFARNHTGVGLTKDDVIRQGLPLPPADYVPVNLEQELVMVADKYNSKSLPPKFLTADAYTARAERFGEENKRRWLDLLDQYGVVDVEPMAVEYGMVLKR
;
A
#
# COMPACT_ATOMS: atom_id res chain seq x y z
N ARG A 1 16.99 -8.59 9.39
CA ARG A 1 18.00 -9.51 8.84
C ARG A 1 17.95 -10.92 9.45
N ARG A 2 17.52 -11.10 10.72
CA ARG A 2 17.49 -12.43 11.39
C ARG A 2 16.65 -13.51 10.67
N ILE A 3 15.56 -13.12 10.00
CA ILE A 3 14.67 -14.05 9.28
C ILE A 3 15.12 -14.32 7.84
N ALA A 4 15.94 -13.43 7.26
CA ALA A 4 16.36 -13.55 5.86
C ALA A 4 17.34 -14.74 5.69
N PRO A 5 17.04 -15.69 4.77
CA PRO A 5 17.86 -16.87 4.56
C PRO A 5 19.18 -16.56 3.84
N SER A 6 19.22 -15.52 2.99
CA SER A 6 20.39 -15.09 2.24
C SER A 6 20.47 -13.57 2.12
N ASP A 7 21.64 -13.05 1.76
CA ASP A 7 21.82 -11.62 1.49
C ASP A 7 20.97 -11.19 0.27
N ALA A 8 20.88 -12.01 -0.76
CA ALA A 8 20.07 -11.71 -1.94
C ALA A 8 18.57 -11.60 -1.60
N ALA A 9 18.04 -12.51 -0.77
CA ALA A 9 16.67 -12.45 -0.29
C ALA A 9 16.46 -11.21 0.59
N TYR A 10 17.43 -10.90 1.48
CA TYR A 10 17.39 -9.71 2.29
C TYR A 10 17.33 -8.44 1.44
N ASP A 11 18.24 -8.29 0.50
CA ASP A 11 18.34 -7.09 -0.33
C ASP A 11 17.08 -6.83 -1.14
N LEU A 12 16.48 -7.89 -1.71
CA LEU A 12 15.26 -7.77 -2.49
C LEU A 12 14.08 -7.30 -1.62
N ILE A 13 13.81 -8.02 -0.53
CA ILE A 13 12.62 -7.79 0.31
C ILE A 13 12.78 -6.52 1.14
N HIS A 14 13.95 -6.30 1.74
CA HIS A 14 14.24 -5.09 2.51
C HIS A 14 14.14 -3.83 1.64
N ARG A 15 14.70 -3.84 0.42
CA ARG A 15 14.58 -2.71 -0.51
C ARG A 15 13.13 -2.41 -0.86
N HIS A 16 12.33 -3.43 -1.13
CA HIS A 16 10.89 -3.27 -1.34
C HIS A 16 10.20 -2.63 -0.12
N CYS A 17 10.44 -3.13 1.09
CA CYS A 17 9.86 -2.57 2.31
C CYS A 17 10.24 -1.11 2.54
N VAL A 18 11.50 -0.73 2.27
CA VAL A 18 11.96 0.67 2.36
C VAL A 18 11.23 1.56 1.35
N ILE A 19 11.07 1.10 0.10
CA ILE A 19 10.32 1.83 -0.94
C ILE A 19 8.86 2.01 -0.51
N VAL A 20 8.22 0.95 -0.06
CA VAL A 20 6.82 1.00 0.39
C VAL A 20 6.66 1.94 1.59
N ALA A 21 7.57 1.91 2.56
CA ALA A 21 7.54 2.83 3.70
C ALA A 21 7.69 4.30 3.27
N ARG A 22 8.53 4.60 2.26
CA ARG A 22 8.66 5.96 1.69
C ARG A 22 7.39 6.42 1.00
N ILE A 23 6.79 5.57 0.17
CA ILE A 23 5.54 5.88 -0.54
C ILE A 23 4.40 6.08 0.47
N ALA A 24 4.25 5.18 1.43
CA ALA A 24 3.22 5.26 2.47
C ALA A 24 3.35 6.53 3.31
N ARG A 25 4.60 6.94 3.64
CA ARG A 25 4.85 8.22 4.33
C ARG A 25 4.47 9.42 3.48
N ALA A 26 4.75 9.40 2.17
CA ALA A 26 4.35 10.48 1.26
C ALA A 26 2.82 10.62 1.21
N LEU A 27 2.11 9.50 1.10
CA LEU A 27 0.64 9.47 1.18
C LEU A 27 0.12 10.00 2.52
N ALA A 28 0.72 9.59 3.65
CA ALA A 28 0.33 10.07 4.98
C ALA A 28 0.52 11.59 5.13
N ARG A 29 1.65 12.13 4.65
CA ARG A 29 1.92 13.58 4.62
C ARG A 29 0.91 14.33 3.78
N ARG A 30 0.56 13.78 2.61
CA ARG A 30 -0.50 14.36 1.77
C ARG A 30 -1.82 14.43 2.52
N GLN A 31 -2.24 13.34 3.15
CA GLN A 31 -3.47 13.28 3.93
C GLN A 31 -3.45 14.27 5.11
N ASN A 32 -2.33 14.36 5.83
CA ASN A 32 -2.16 15.31 6.93
C ASN A 32 -2.19 16.77 6.46
N ALA A 33 -1.62 17.07 5.28
CA ALA A 33 -1.69 18.41 4.68
C ALA A 33 -3.13 18.78 4.33
N LEU A 34 -3.91 17.87 3.75
CA LEU A 34 -5.33 18.06 3.44
C LEU A 34 -6.15 18.29 4.73
N PHE A 35 -5.91 17.48 5.76
CA PHE A 35 -6.58 17.63 7.06
C PHE A 35 -6.26 18.99 7.71
N THR A 36 -4.98 19.35 7.78
CA THR A 36 -4.53 20.61 8.35
C THR A 36 -5.12 21.81 7.60
N ARG A 37 -5.11 21.75 6.27
CA ARG A 37 -5.73 22.79 5.45
C ARG A 37 -7.20 22.94 5.77
N ARG A 38 -7.93 21.83 5.84
CA ARG A 38 -9.37 21.82 6.20
C ARG A 38 -9.63 22.48 7.55
N CYS A 39 -8.78 22.20 8.54
CA CYS A 39 -8.92 22.72 9.91
C CYS A 39 -8.54 24.21 10.01
N THR A 40 -7.76 24.75 9.07
CA THR A 40 -7.28 26.13 9.06
C THR A 40 -8.09 27.07 8.16
N LEU A 41 -9.03 26.54 7.36
CA LEU A 41 -9.91 27.37 6.53
C LEU A 41 -10.92 28.12 7.41
N PRO A 42 -11.20 29.40 7.10
CA PRO A 42 -12.34 30.13 7.65
C PRO A 42 -13.65 29.36 7.42
N GLN A 43 -14.63 29.51 8.32
CA GLN A 43 -15.91 28.79 8.19
C GLN A 43 -16.70 29.16 6.92
N ASP A 44 -16.51 30.35 6.41
CA ASP A 44 -17.14 30.89 5.20
C ASP A 44 -16.31 30.67 3.93
N ALA A 45 -15.20 29.94 4.02
CA ALA A 45 -14.38 29.64 2.85
C ALA A 45 -15.17 28.86 1.80
N ALA A 46 -15.04 29.26 0.52
CA ALA A 46 -15.74 28.63 -0.61
C ALA A 46 -15.46 27.12 -0.72
N GLU A 47 -14.25 26.68 -0.33
CA GLU A 47 -13.85 25.28 -0.30
C GLU A 47 -14.67 24.42 0.69
N LEU A 48 -15.33 25.06 1.68
CA LEU A 48 -16.22 24.40 2.63
C LEU A 48 -17.67 24.36 2.14
N ALA A 49 -18.07 25.30 1.31
CA ALA A 49 -19.45 25.44 0.83
C ALA A 49 -19.88 24.35 -0.17
N GLY A 50 -18.94 23.74 -0.89
CA GLY A 50 -19.22 22.71 -1.90
C GLY A 50 -19.64 21.33 -1.37
N ARG A 51 -19.76 21.14 -0.05
CA ARG A 51 -20.04 19.81 0.56
C ARG A 51 -21.50 19.55 0.94
N GLY A 52 -22.42 20.47 0.68
CA GLY A 52 -23.85 20.34 1.00
C GLY A 52 -24.79 20.18 -0.20
N GLY A 53 -24.30 20.20 -1.41
CA GLY A 53 -25.10 20.09 -2.64
C GLY A 53 -24.80 18.82 -3.41
N SER A 54 -25.83 18.22 -4.03
CA SER A 54 -25.70 17.20 -5.07
C SER A 54 -24.64 17.59 -6.11
N PRO A 55 -23.98 16.62 -6.75
CA PRO A 55 -22.97 16.91 -7.77
C PRO A 55 -23.63 17.58 -8.98
N ALA A 56 -23.69 18.91 -8.96
CA ALA A 56 -23.99 19.68 -10.14
C ALA A 56 -22.67 19.96 -10.86
N SER A 57 -22.57 19.38 -12.04
CA SER A 57 -21.64 19.63 -13.11
C SER A 57 -20.77 20.89 -12.98
N GLY A 58 -19.46 20.69 -12.92
CA GLY A 58 -18.48 21.75 -13.18
C GLY A 58 -17.71 22.17 -11.92
N THR A 59 -16.40 21.94 -11.97
CA THR A 59 -15.34 22.43 -11.08
C THR A 59 -14.83 21.50 -9.97
N GLU A 60 -14.79 20.20 -10.20
CA GLU A 60 -14.00 19.27 -9.34
C GLU A 60 -12.48 19.57 -9.39
N GLY A 61 -12.02 20.38 -10.35
CA GLY A 61 -10.60 20.72 -10.52
C GLY A 61 -10.07 21.80 -9.57
N GLU A 62 -10.91 22.73 -9.08
CA GLU A 62 -10.40 23.90 -8.35
C GLU A 62 -10.13 23.63 -6.87
N ALA A 63 -10.91 22.76 -6.21
CA ALA A 63 -10.66 22.42 -4.80
C ALA A 63 -9.40 21.57 -4.59
N GLN A 64 -8.96 20.85 -5.63
CA GLN A 64 -7.73 20.06 -5.59
C GLN A 64 -6.45 20.90 -5.66
N HIS A 65 -6.54 22.15 -6.16
CA HIS A 65 -5.38 23.05 -6.29
C HIS A 65 -5.03 23.80 -5.00
N VAL A 66 -5.86 23.72 -3.95
CA VAL A 66 -5.65 24.48 -2.71
C VAL A 66 -4.52 23.92 -1.86
N VAL A 67 -4.26 22.61 -1.95
CA VAL A 67 -3.10 21.98 -1.33
C VAL A 67 -2.17 21.52 -2.43
N PRO A 68 -0.98 22.14 -2.57
CA PRO A 68 -0.01 21.74 -3.59
C PRO A 68 0.35 20.25 -3.48
N PRO A 69 0.74 19.62 -4.59
CA PRO A 69 1.31 18.27 -4.52
C PRO A 69 2.42 18.20 -3.48
N SER A 70 2.40 17.23 -2.62
CA SER A 70 3.41 17.04 -1.57
C SER A 70 4.10 15.68 -1.75
N ASP A 71 5.42 15.66 -1.75
CA ASP A 71 6.22 14.44 -1.89
C ASP A 71 5.83 13.58 -3.13
N GLY A 72 5.41 14.23 -4.24
CA GLY A 72 4.97 13.56 -5.47
C GLY A 72 3.54 13.00 -5.42
N VAL A 73 2.75 13.33 -4.39
CA VAL A 73 1.34 12.88 -4.28
C VAL A 73 0.38 13.98 -4.71
N THR A 74 -0.58 13.64 -5.57
CA THR A 74 -1.65 14.52 -6.06
C THR A 74 -3.03 13.97 -5.71
N GLY A 75 -4.04 14.82 -5.63
CA GLY A 75 -5.41 14.41 -5.30
C GLY A 75 -5.58 14.03 -3.83
N GLY A 76 -6.50 13.09 -3.60
CA GLY A 76 -6.89 12.61 -2.27
C GLY A 76 -7.99 13.45 -1.62
N LYS A 77 -8.74 12.81 -0.72
CA LYS A 77 -9.78 13.42 0.10
C LYS A 77 -9.26 13.71 1.50
N VAL A 78 -9.87 14.68 2.18
CA VAL A 78 -9.55 15.01 3.57
C VAL A 78 -9.85 13.80 4.47
N PRO A 79 -8.87 13.30 5.22
CA PRO A 79 -9.10 12.18 6.13
C PRO A 79 -9.91 12.64 7.35
N PRO A 80 -10.55 11.73 8.09
CA PRO A 80 -11.33 12.07 9.29
C PRO A 80 -10.45 12.50 10.48
N ARG A 81 -9.15 12.18 10.47
CA ARG A 81 -8.16 12.51 11.49
C ARG A 81 -6.76 12.61 10.89
N LEU A 82 -5.81 13.10 11.67
CA LEU A 82 -4.40 12.99 11.32
C LEU A 82 -3.96 11.53 11.25
N ILE A 83 -3.04 11.25 10.35
CA ILE A 83 -2.40 9.95 10.15
C ILE A 83 -1.10 9.91 10.95
N ASP A 84 -0.85 8.83 11.64
CA ASP A 84 0.43 8.61 12.33
C ASP A 84 1.51 8.19 11.32
N GLU A 85 2.37 9.15 10.92
CA GLU A 85 3.47 8.92 9.98
C GLU A 85 4.48 7.89 10.48
N HIS A 86 4.72 7.82 11.80
CA HIS A 86 5.66 6.84 12.37
C HIS A 86 5.11 5.42 12.26
N LEU A 87 3.84 5.26 12.60
CA LEU A 87 3.17 3.96 12.49
C LEU A 87 3.11 3.46 11.04
N VAL A 88 2.83 4.37 10.09
CA VAL A 88 2.85 4.06 8.65
C VAL A 88 4.24 3.60 8.20
N VAL A 89 5.32 4.26 8.64
CA VAL A 89 6.70 3.87 8.30
C VAL A 89 7.03 2.51 8.90
N ILE A 90 6.70 2.27 10.17
CA ILE A 90 6.92 0.96 10.83
C ILE A 90 6.16 -0.14 10.08
N GLY A 91 4.89 0.10 9.78
CA GLY A 91 4.05 -0.83 9.01
C GLY A 91 4.64 -1.13 7.64
N GLY A 92 5.06 -0.10 6.89
CA GLY A 92 5.69 -0.26 5.58
C GLY A 92 7.00 -1.06 5.63
N LEU A 93 7.80 -0.93 6.69
CA LEU A 93 9.03 -1.70 6.88
C LEU A 93 8.79 -3.16 7.24
N LEU A 94 7.64 -3.50 7.83
CA LEU A 94 7.34 -4.82 8.37
C LEU A 94 6.30 -5.61 7.58
N HIS A 95 5.49 -4.96 6.71
CA HIS A 95 4.34 -5.58 6.05
C HIS A 95 4.68 -6.89 5.33
N ASP A 96 5.88 -6.97 4.79
CA ASP A 96 6.32 -8.08 3.94
C ASP A 96 7.31 -9.04 4.60
N ILE A 97 7.45 -8.97 5.93
CA ILE A 97 8.40 -9.81 6.68
C ILE A 97 8.18 -11.31 6.47
N GLY A 98 6.95 -11.73 6.21
CA GLY A 98 6.61 -13.14 5.96
C GLY A 98 6.99 -13.63 4.57
N THR A 99 7.39 -12.75 3.65
CA THR A 99 7.83 -13.13 2.29
C THR A 99 9.04 -14.06 2.33
N TYR A 100 9.90 -13.94 3.34
CA TYR A 100 11.02 -14.87 3.54
C TYR A 100 10.58 -16.33 3.77
N ARG A 101 9.36 -16.57 4.24
CA ARG A 101 8.81 -17.89 4.51
C ARG A 101 8.10 -18.53 3.30
N VAL A 102 8.00 -17.81 2.19
CA VAL A 102 7.34 -18.29 0.96
C VAL A 102 8.27 -18.28 -0.26
N LEU A 103 9.56 -18.42 -0.04
CA LEU A 103 10.55 -18.65 -1.08
C LEU A 103 10.61 -20.13 -1.44
N LYS A 104 10.64 -20.42 -2.75
CA LYS A 104 10.93 -21.75 -3.27
C LYS A 104 12.44 -21.98 -3.37
N HIS A 105 13.16 -21.00 -3.90
CA HIS A 105 14.61 -20.92 -3.90
C HIS A 105 15.01 -19.63 -3.19
N ASP A 106 15.76 -19.79 -2.11
CA ASP A 106 16.02 -18.69 -1.18
C ASP A 106 17.44 -18.10 -1.32
N GLY A 107 18.20 -18.58 -2.31
CA GLY A 107 19.55 -18.14 -2.61
C GLY A 107 20.64 -18.85 -1.79
N THR A 108 20.31 -19.88 -0.98
CA THR A 108 21.28 -20.72 -0.28
C THR A 108 21.55 -22.03 -1.00
N ASP A 109 20.69 -22.41 -1.94
CA ASP A 109 20.70 -23.67 -2.69
C ASP A 109 21.44 -23.58 -4.04
N GLY A 110 22.05 -22.44 -4.36
CA GLY A 110 22.74 -22.20 -5.63
C GLY A 110 21.83 -21.83 -6.80
N GLU A 111 20.51 -21.83 -6.59
CA GLU A 111 19.52 -21.45 -7.59
C GLU A 111 19.16 -19.96 -7.47
N PRO A 112 18.73 -19.30 -8.55
CA PRO A 112 18.19 -17.95 -8.48
C PRO A 112 17.00 -17.84 -7.53
N LEU A 113 16.87 -16.72 -6.81
CA LEU A 113 15.73 -16.46 -5.96
C LEU A 113 14.41 -16.70 -6.71
N GLN A 114 13.51 -17.46 -6.10
CA GLN A 114 12.20 -17.73 -6.66
C GLN A 114 11.15 -17.80 -5.55
N PHE A 115 10.04 -17.08 -5.73
CA PHE A 115 8.88 -17.20 -4.86
C PHE A 115 8.13 -18.51 -5.16
N ASN A 116 7.58 -19.12 -4.11
CA ASN A 116 6.66 -20.24 -4.25
C ASN A 116 5.28 -19.68 -4.65
N GLY A 117 4.97 -19.64 -5.95
CA GLY A 117 3.77 -19.00 -6.49
C GLY A 117 2.48 -19.43 -5.81
N PRO A 118 2.17 -20.75 -5.66
CA PRO A 118 0.96 -21.22 -4.99
C PRO A 118 0.85 -20.81 -3.52
N GLU A 119 1.99 -20.77 -2.81
CA GLU A 119 2.05 -20.44 -1.39
C GLU A 119 2.27 -18.96 -1.10
N TYR A 120 2.57 -18.16 -2.16
CA TYR A 120 2.95 -16.76 -2.01
C TYR A 120 1.92 -15.93 -1.26
N ILE A 121 0.63 -16.22 -1.46
CA ILE A 121 -0.46 -15.50 -0.78
C ILE A 121 -0.39 -15.59 0.75
N LYS A 122 0.29 -16.59 1.30
CA LYS A 122 0.44 -16.81 2.74
C LYS A 122 1.44 -15.85 3.40
N HIS A 123 2.23 -15.07 2.62
CA HIS A 123 3.25 -14.19 3.21
C HIS A 123 2.67 -13.22 4.25
N GLY A 124 1.44 -12.74 4.05
CA GLY A 124 0.78 -11.85 5.01
C GLY A 124 0.55 -12.50 6.37
N ILE A 125 -0.10 -13.67 6.39
CA ILE A 125 -0.39 -14.38 7.64
C ILE A 125 0.89 -14.92 8.31
N LEU A 126 1.83 -15.45 7.54
CA LEU A 126 3.12 -15.92 8.06
C LEU A 126 3.98 -14.77 8.62
N GLY A 127 3.85 -13.56 8.07
CA GLY A 127 4.48 -12.36 8.60
C GLY A 127 3.85 -11.92 9.93
N TYR A 128 2.54 -11.93 10.00
CA TYR A 128 1.79 -11.64 11.22
C TYR A 128 2.17 -12.59 12.35
N GLU A 129 2.13 -13.91 12.11
CA GLU A 129 2.51 -14.94 13.08
C GLU A 129 3.95 -14.75 13.56
N TYR A 130 4.89 -14.52 12.62
CA TYR A 130 6.29 -14.27 12.94
C TYR A 130 6.47 -13.04 13.83
N LEU A 131 5.79 -11.94 13.56
CA LEU A 131 5.90 -10.72 14.36
C LEU A 131 5.37 -10.93 15.78
N LEU A 132 4.25 -11.64 15.95
CA LEU A 132 3.74 -12.03 17.27
C LEU A 132 4.72 -12.94 18.02
N GLU A 133 5.32 -13.93 17.36
CA GLU A 133 6.37 -14.80 17.92
C GLU A 133 7.59 -13.99 18.43
N GLN A 134 7.88 -12.84 17.81
CA GLN A 134 8.96 -11.94 18.24
C GLN A 134 8.53 -10.94 19.32
N GLY A 135 7.30 -11.00 19.81
CA GLY A 135 6.76 -10.10 20.83
C GLY A 135 6.37 -8.72 20.31
N VAL A 136 6.18 -8.59 19.00
CA VAL A 136 5.66 -7.34 18.40
C VAL A 136 4.17 -7.21 18.72
N ALA A 137 3.72 -6.00 19.09
CA ALA A 137 2.31 -5.74 19.37
C ALA A 137 1.41 -6.09 18.16
N GLU A 138 0.22 -6.60 18.45
CA GLU A 138 -0.71 -7.08 17.42
C GLU A 138 -1.06 -6.00 16.41
N GLU A 139 -1.27 -4.76 16.86
CA GLU A 139 -1.60 -3.61 16.02
C GLU A 139 -0.54 -3.36 14.93
N ILE A 140 0.73 -3.65 15.23
CA ILE A 140 1.84 -3.57 14.29
C ILE A 140 1.90 -4.84 13.43
N ALA A 141 1.71 -6.02 14.01
CA ALA A 141 1.74 -7.28 13.28
C ALA A 141 0.64 -7.35 12.20
N GLN A 142 -0.51 -6.72 12.43
CA GLN A 142 -1.62 -6.64 11.49
C GLN A 142 -1.28 -5.96 10.16
N PHE A 143 -0.25 -5.10 10.09
CA PHE A 143 0.23 -4.56 8.83
C PHE A 143 0.68 -5.67 7.86
N ALA A 144 1.33 -6.71 8.38
CA ALA A 144 1.69 -7.86 7.57
C ALA A 144 0.45 -8.66 7.14
N ARG A 145 -0.51 -8.88 8.05
CA ARG A 145 -1.69 -9.69 7.80
C ARG A 145 -2.63 -9.09 6.74
N ASN A 146 -2.79 -7.76 6.75
CA ASN A 146 -3.92 -7.08 6.11
C ASN A 146 -3.54 -6.30 4.83
N HIS A 147 -2.31 -6.40 4.29
CA HIS A 147 -1.87 -5.58 3.15
C HIS A 147 -2.11 -6.21 1.78
N THR A 148 -2.51 -7.48 1.71
CA THR A 148 -2.55 -8.23 0.44
C THR A 148 -3.65 -7.74 -0.49
N GLY A 149 -3.31 -7.55 -1.78
CA GLY A 149 -4.25 -7.06 -2.78
C GLY A 149 -4.76 -5.66 -2.45
N VAL A 150 -6.05 -5.45 -2.58
CA VAL A 150 -6.78 -4.24 -2.15
C VAL A 150 -7.73 -4.56 -0.99
N GLY A 151 -7.27 -5.47 -0.11
CA GLY A 151 -8.05 -6.09 0.95
C GLY A 151 -8.74 -7.37 0.45
N LEU A 152 -8.48 -8.48 1.14
CA LEU A 152 -9.12 -9.77 0.89
C LEU A 152 -10.19 -10.00 1.95
N THR A 153 -11.45 -10.05 1.52
CA THR A 153 -12.54 -10.46 2.41
C THR A 153 -12.58 -11.99 2.56
N LYS A 154 -13.26 -12.47 3.59
CA LYS A 154 -13.54 -13.90 3.75
C LYS A 154 -14.18 -14.50 2.49
N ASP A 155 -15.11 -13.77 1.88
CA ASP A 155 -15.78 -14.21 0.66
C ASP A 155 -14.81 -14.27 -0.53
N ASP A 156 -13.85 -13.32 -0.62
CA ASP A 156 -12.79 -13.37 -1.63
C ASP A 156 -11.90 -14.60 -1.45
N VAL A 157 -11.54 -14.94 -0.22
CA VAL A 157 -10.73 -16.13 0.09
C VAL A 157 -11.44 -17.42 -0.35
N ILE A 158 -12.72 -17.55 -0.02
CA ILE A 158 -13.53 -18.72 -0.38
C ILE A 158 -13.74 -18.79 -1.88
N ARG A 159 -14.19 -17.68 -2.51
CA ARG A 159 -14.51 -17.62 -3.94
C ARG A 159 -13.32 -17.92 -4.83
N GLN A 160 -12.13 -17.45 -4.43
CA GLN A 160 -10.89 -17.66 -5.18
C GLN A 160 -10.17 -18.96 -4.81
N GLY A 161 -10.66 -19.73 -3.83
CA GLY A 161 -10.02 -20.97 -3.36
C GLY A 161 -8.60 -20.74 -2.84
N LEU A 162 -8.35 -19.59 -2.18
CA LEU A 162 -7.02 -19.25 -1.69
C LEU A 162 -6.60 -20.16 -0.55
N PRO A 163 -5.31 -20.56 -0.45
CA PRO A 163 -4.80 -21.42 0.63
C PRO A 163 -4.61 -20.61 1.92
N LEU A 164 -5.65 -19.91 2.36
CA LEU A 164 -5.71 -19.12 3.58
C LEU A 164 -6.90 -19.58 4.42
N PRO A 165 -6.83 -19.48 5.76
CA PRO A 165 -8.01 -19.63 6.61
C PRO A 165 -9.11 -18.66 6.16
N PRO A 166 -10.40 -19.10 6.08
CA PRO A 166 -11.51 -18.23 5.70
C PRO A 166 -11.73 -17.11 6.74
N ALA A 167 -11.17 -15.95 6.50
CA ALA A 167 -11.25 -14.76 7.35
C ALA A 167 -11.08 -13.49 6.51
N ASP A 168 -11.39 -12.33 7.10
CA ASP A 168 -11.08 -11.04 6.52
C ASP A 168 -9.61 -10.69 6.75
N TYR A 169 -8.94 -10.32 5.67
CA TYR A 169 -7.57 -9.80 5.60
C TYR A 169 -7.62 -8.40 5.00
N VAL A 170 -8.31 -7.51 5.70
CA VAL A 170 -8.54 -6.13 5.29
C VAL A 170 -7.94 -5.18 6.32
N PRO A 171 -7.44 -4.00 5.90
CA PRO A 171 -6.98 -2.97 6.81
C PRO A 171 -8.06 -2.61 7.84
N VAL A 172 -7.65 -2.42 9.09
CA VAL A 172 -8.54 -2.05 10.21
C VAL A 172 -8.42 -0.57 10.60
N ASN A 173 -7.47 0.15 10.01
CA ASN A 173 -7.28 1.58 10.20
C ASN A 173 -6.64 2.22 8.97
N LEU A 174 -6.60 3.56 8.96
CA LEU A 174 -6.09 4.36 7.83
C LEU A 174 -4.61 4.12 7.56
N GLU A 175 -3.80 3.88 8.58
CA GLU A 175 -2.37 3.62 8.47
C GLU A 175 -2.11 2.30 7.73
N GLN A 176 -2.89 1.25 8.02
CA GLN A 176 -2.81 -0.03 7.31
C GLN A 176 -3.28 0.12 5.85
N GLU A 177 -4.35 0.89 5.59
CA GLU A 177 -4.79 1.17 4.23
C GLU A 177 -3.71 1.89 3.41
N LEU A 178 -3.03 2.89 4.00
CA LEU A 178 -1.95 3.61 3.32
C LEU A 178 -0.78 2.70 2.96
N VAL A 179 -0.39 1.78 3.84
CA VAL A 179 0.66 0.80 3.55
C VAL A 179 0.20 -0.17 2.46
N MET A 180 -1.05 -0.64 2.52
CA MET A 180 -1.63 -1.48 1.47
C MET A 180 -1.63 -0.77 0.10
N VAL A 181 -2.03 0.50 0.04
CA VAL A 181 -2.00 1.30 -1.20
C VAL A 181 -0.57 1.48 -1.70
N ALA A 182 0.36 1.84 -0.81
CA ALA A 182 1.76 2.07 -1.15
C ALA A 182 2.44 0.83 -1.74
N ASP A 183 2.13 -0.36 -1.23
CA ASP A 183 2.66 -1.63 -1.73
C ASP A 183 2.34 -1.85 -3.22
N LYS A 184 1.24 -1.28 -3.74
CA LYS A 184 0.83 -1.49 -5.14
C LYS A 184 1.71 -0.77 -6.15
N TYR A 185 2.49 0.21 -5.71
CA TYR A 185 3.40 0.97 -6.55
C TYR A 185 4.78 0.32 -6.76
N ASN A 186 5.13 -0.73 -5.98
CA ASN A 186 6.40 -1.44 -6.16
C ASN A 186 6.22 -2.95 -6.12
N SER A 187 6.85 -3.67 -7.03
CA SER A 187 6.77 -5.12 -7.15
C SER A 187 8.11 -5.78 -6.90
N LYS A 188 8.13 -6.79 -6.02
CA LYS A 188 9.28 -7.70 -5.75
C LYS A 188 9.51 -8.72 -6.86
N SER A 189 8.83 -8.61 -8.03
CA SER A 189 9.14 -9.49 -9.17
C SER A 189 10.65 -9.46 -9.47
N LEU A 190 11.14 -10.49 -10.08
CA LEU A 190 12.52 -10.56 -10.53
C LEU A 190 12.59 -10.29 -12.04
N PRO A 191 13.15 -9.16 -12.48
CA PRO A 191 13.65 -8.04 -11.68
C PRO A 191 12.55 -7.20 -11.01
N PRO A 192 12.85 -6.51 -9.90
CA PRO A 192 11.89 -5.63 -9.23
C PRO A 192 11.57 -4.40 -10.10
N LYS A 193 10.37 -3.84 -9.94
CA LYS A 193 9.90 -2.73 -10.76
C LYS A 193 8.90 -1.86 -10.03
N PHE A 194 8.77 -0.62 -10.47
CA PHE A 194 7.67 0.26 -10.09
C PHE A 194 6.48 0.09 -11.03
N LEU A 195 5.30 0.38 -10.52
CA LEU A 195 4.06 0.44 -11.29
C LEU A 195 3.42 1.81 -11.08
N THR A 196 2.90 2.41 -12.16
CA THR A 196 2.00 3.56 -12.03
C THR A 196 0.63 3.12 -11.49
N ALA A 197 -0.17 4.07 -11.03
CA ALA A 197 -1.56 3.80 -10.63
C ALA A 197 -2.35 3.11 -11.76
N ASP A 198 -2.16 3.55 -13.02
CA ASP A 198 -2.82 2.96 -14.20
C ASP A 198 -2.37 1.52 -14.44
N ALA A 199 -1.06 1.27 -14.35
CA ALA A 199 -0.52 -0.09 -14.49
C ALA A 199 -1.07 -1.04 -13.42
N TYR A 200 -1.27 -0.56 -12.19
CA TYR A 200 -1.90 -1.37 -11.16
C TYR A 200 -3.41 -1.50 -11.37
N THR A 201 -4.10 -0.46 -11.86
CA THR A 201 -5.53 -0.54 -12.23
C THR A 201 -5.78 -1.67 -13.22
N ALA A 202 -4.98 -1.74 -14.30
CA ALA A 202 -5.06 -2.84 -15.27
C ALA A 202 -4.74 -4.22 -14.64
N ARG A 203 -3.90 -4.27 -13.60
CA ARG A 203 -3.65 -5.49 -12.84
C ARG A 203 -4.82 -5.87 -11.94
N ALA A 204 -5.40 -4.89 -11.23
CA ALA A 204 -6.55 -5.09 -10.33
C ALA A 204 -7.76 -5.64 -11.09
N GLU A 205 -8.01 -5.15 -12.31
CA GLU A 205 -9.09 -5.61 -13.19
C GLU A 205 -9.03 -7.11 -13.52
N ARG A 206 -7.83 -7.70 -13.58
CA ARG A 206 -7.65 -9.15 -13.80
C ARG A 206 -8.21 -10.01 -12.68
N PHE A 207 -8.40 -9.43 -11.49
CA PHE A 207 -8.99 -10.08 -10.33
C PHE A 207 -10.49 -9.76 -10.18
N GLY A 208 -11.07 -9.07 -11.17
CA GLY A 208 -12.50 -8.73 -11.25
C GLY A 208 -12.80 -7.25 -11.06
N GLU A 209 -13.95 -6.82 -11.58
CA GLU A 209 -14.39 -5.41 -11.54
C GLU A 209 -14.49 -4.86 -10.10
N GLU A 210 -14.93 -5.69 -9.15
CA GLU A 210 -15.02 -5.30 -7.74
C GLU A 210 -13.63 -4.93 -7.18
N ASN A 211 -12.61 -5.69 -7.53
CA ASN A 211 -11.23 -5.44 -7.09
C ASN A 211 -10.67 -4.15 -7.72
N LYS A 212 -10.99 -3.91 -9.00
CA LYS A 212 -10.65 -2.65 -9.68
C LYS A 212 -11.36 -1.46 -9.02
N ARG A 213 -12.66 -1.60 -8.73
CA ARG A 213 -13.45 -0.55 -8.08
C ARG A 213 -12.86 -0.19 -6.70
N ARG A 214 -12.55 -1.18 -5.86
CA ARG A 214 -11.89 -0.96 -4.56
C ARG A 214 -10.57 -0.21 -4.72
N TRP A 215 -9.78 -0.53 -5.74
CA TRP A 215 -8.55 0.18 -6.03
C TRP A 215 -8.79 1.65 -6.40
N LEU A 216 -9.75 1.92 -7.29
CA LEU A 216 -10.09 3.28 -7.70
C LEU A 216 -10.62 4.11 -6.53
N ASP A 217 -11.43 3.51 -5.65
CA ASP A 217 -11.91 4.16 -4.43
C ASP A 217 -10.75 4.53 -3.48
N LEU A 218 -9.72 3.68 -3.38
CA LEU A 218 -8.51 3.97 -2.62
C LEU A 218 -7.69 5.11 -3.25
N LEU A 219 -7.56 5.17 -4.57
CA LEU A 219 -6.90 6.28 -5.26
C LEU A 219 -7.64 7.60 -5.06
N ASP A 220 -8.96 7.58 -5.14
CA ASP A 220 -9.80 8.75 -4.88
C ASP A 220 -9.65 9.24 -3.43
N GLN A 221 -9.55 8.31 -2.47
CA GLN A 221 -9.38 8.64 -1.05
C GLN A 221 -7.97 9.17 -0.74
N TYR A 222 -6.92 8.51 -1.21
CA TYR A 222 -5.54 8.77 -0.77
C TYR A 222 -4.71 9.56 -1.77
N GLY A 223 -5.16 9.67 -3.00
CA GLY A 223 -4.43 10.32 -4.09
C GLY A 223 -3.52 9.37 -4.87
N VAL A 224 -2.86 9.94 -5.86
CA VAL A 224 -1.99 9.24 -6.80
C VAL A 224 -0.54 9.65 -6.55
N VAL A 225 0.35 8.67 -6.47
CA VAL A 225 1.79 8.88 -6.28
C VAL A 225 2.50 8.89 -7.63
N ASP A 226 3.28 9.93 -7.89
CA ASP A 226 4.27 9.90 -8.96
C ASP A 226 5.50 9.14 -8.48
N VAL A 227 5.67 7.93 -8.98
CA VAL A 227 6.78 7.05 -8.63
C VAL A 227 7.94 7.09 -9.62
N GLU A 228 7.85 7.91 -10.71
CA GLU A 228 8.90 8.00 -11.71
C GLU A 228 10.24 8.48 -11.13
N PRO A 229 10.29 9.52 -10.26
CA PRO A 229 11.54 9.92 -9.63
C PRO A 229 12.19 8.80 -8.81
N MET A 230 11.37 8.03 -8.08
CA MET A 230 11.88 6.87 -7.32
C MET A 230 12.37 5.76 -8.25
N ALA A 231 11.67 5.48 -9.36
CA ALA A 231 12.12 4.48 -10.32
C ALA A 231 13.50 4.81 -10.88
N VAL A 232 13.76 6.09 -11.18
CA VAL A 232 15.08 6.59 -11.61
C VAL A 232 16.10 6.45 -10.48
N GLU A 233 15.79 6.89 -9.27
CA GLU A 233 16.69 6.82 -8.09
C GLU A 233 17.14 5.38 -7.80
N TYR A 234 16.21 4.42 -7.85
CA TYR A 234 16.49 3.00 -7.57
C TYR A 234 16.99 2.22 -8.78
N GLY A 235 17.07 2.84 -9.97
CA GLY A 235 17.45 2.16 -11.21
C GLY A 235 16.49 1.03 -11.60
N MET A 236 15.22 1.17 -11.29
CA MET A 236 14.19 0.16 -11.56
C MET A 236 13.32 0.54 -12.75
N VAL A 237 12.84 -0.47 -13.48
CA VAL A 237 11.88 -0.27 -14.58
C VAL A 237 10.57 0.28 -14.02
N LEU A 238 10.00 1.27 -14.70
CA LEU A 238 8.65 1.79 -14.47
C LEU A 238 7.69 1.16 -15.48
N LYS A 239 6.72 0.41 -14.98
CA LYS A 239 5.60 -0.08 -15.79
C LYS A 239 4.47 0.95 -15.76
N ARG A 240 4.07 1.37 -16.93
CA ARG A 240 2.91 2.25 -17.17
C ARG A 240 1.70 1.47 -17.68
#